data_4335f20c25d224bf5b9e9d340367f52c
#
_entry.id   4335f20c25d224bf5b9e9d340367f52c
#
_cell.length_a   1.000
_cell.length_b   1.000
_cell.length_c   1.000
_cell.angle_alpha   90.00
_cell.angle_beta   90.00
_cell.angle_gamma   90.00
#
_symmetry.space_group_name_H-M   'P 1'
#
loop_
_entity.id
_entity.type
_entity.pdbx_description
1 polymer ?
#
loop_
_entity_poly.entity_id
_entity_poly.type
_entity_poly.pdbx_seq_one_letter_code
_entity_poly.pdbx_strand_id
1 'polypeptide(L)' 'MAGNKVIVHMDWYRIENEQEAFKAGLATAMDEADYCFIEWPEKAPQLFDDTVLRFEIEKIDETKRRISLR' A
#
# COMPACT_ATOMS: atom_id res chain seq x y z
N MET A 1 19.16 5.00 -19.09
CA MET A 1 18.18 3.95 -18.99
C MET A 1 16.87 4.49 -18.46
N ALA A 2 15.92 4.42 -19.31
CA ALA A 2 14.59 4.78 -18.86
C ALA A 2 14.12 3.74 -17.87
N GLY A 3 13.44 4.16 -16.87
CA GLY A 3 12.69 3.21 -16.14
C GLY A 3 13.23 2.76 -14.80
N ASN A 4 14.05 3.57 -14.19
CA ASN A 4 14.26 3.33 -12.78
C ASN A 4 12.95 3.56 -12.06
N LYS A 5 12.48 2.54 -11.38
CA LYS A 5 11.22 2.61 -10.65
C LYS A 5 11.48 2.41 -9.17
N VAL A 6 10.74 3.15 -8.37
CA VAL A 6 10.79 3.01 -6.92
C VAL A 6 9.61 2.14 -6.49
N ILE A 7 9.92 1.02 -5.88
CA ILE A 7 8.93 0.09 -5.35
C ILE A 7 9.07 0.09 -3.84
N VAL A 8 7.98 0.34 -3.15
CA VAL A 8 7.96 0.41 -1.70
C VAL A 8 7.04 -0.68 -1.17
N HIS A 9 7.51 -1.38 -0.17
CA HIS A 9 6.71 -2.37 0.55
C HIS A 9 6.54 -1.90 1.99
N MET A 10 5.31 -1.87 2.45
CA MET A 10 4.99 -1.45 3.81
C MET A 10 4.11 -2.49 4.47
N ASP A 11 4.35 -2.70 5.76
CA ASP A 11 3.50 -3.53 6.59
C ASP A 11 2.96 -2.64 7.71
N TRP A 12 1.66 -2.38 7.70
CA TRP A 12 1.02 -1.48 8.64
C TRP A 12 0.40 -2.22 9.83
N TYR A 13 0.79 -3.46 10.04
CA TYR A 13 0.17 -4.27 11.09
C TYR A 13 0.17 -3.58 12.46
N ARG A 14 1.25 -2.86 12.78
CA ARG A 14 1.40 -2.19 14.08
C ARG A 14 0.90 -0.77 14.10
N ILE A 15 0.42 -0.25 12.99
CA ILE A 15 -0.16 1.09 12.94
C ILE A 15 -1.49 1.05 13.68
N GLU A 16 -1.68 1.95 14.62
CA GLU A 16 -2.90 1.98 15.43
C GLU A 16 -3.97 2.90 14.86
N ASN A 17 -3.54 3.96 14.16
CA ASN A 17 -4.48 4.91 13.59
C ASN A 17 -3.80 5.72 12.49
N GLU A 18 -4.59 6.55 11.81
CA GLU A 18 -4.12 7.32 10.69
C GLU A 18 -3.13 8.42 11.07
N GLN A 19 -3.27 8.98 12.26
CA GLN A 19 -2.32 9.98 12.74
C GLN A 19 -0.93 9.38 12.89
N GLU A 20 -0.86 8.18 13.41
CA GLU A 20 0.43 7.51 13.57
C GLU A 20 1.09 7.26 12.21
N ALA A 21 0.30 6.79 11.23
CA ALA A 21 0.79 6.58 9.88
C ALA A 21 1.30 7.88 9.28
N PHE A 22 0.56 8.95 9.46
CA PHE A 22 0.94 10.25 8.94
C PHE A 22 2.25 10.74 9.55
N LYS A 23 2.38 10.63 10.86
CA LYS A 23 3.59 11.04 11.57
C LYS A 23 4.81 10.24 11.17
N ALA A 24 4.62 8.99 10.81
CA ALA A 24 5.71 8.14 10.35
C ALA A 24 6.15 8.44 8.92
N GLY A 25 5.47 9.36 8.25
CA GLY A 25 5.86 9.76 6.89
C GLY A 25 5.41 8.80 5.82
N LEU A 26 4.42 7.96 6.11
CA LEU A 26 3.98 6.94 5.14
C LEU A 26 3.35 7.56 3.92
N ALA A 27 2.62 8.66 4.08
CA ALA A 27 2.01 9.36 2.94
C ALA A 27 3.07 9.87 1.99
N THR A 28 4.15 10.44 2.53
CA THR A 28 5.26 10.94 1.70
C THR A 28 5.93 9.79 0.97
N ALA A 29 6.17 8.68 1.66
CA ALA A 29 6.78 7.51 1.04
C ALA A 29 5.92 6.97 -0.09
N MET A 30 4.60 6.96 0.09
CA MET A 30 3.68 6.53 -0.95
C MET A 30 3.72 7.45 -2.17
N ASP A 31 3.78 8.76 -1.93
CA ASP A 31 3.83 9.74 -3.02
C ASP A 31 5.10 9.60 -3.86
N GLU A 32 6.19 9.20 -3.25
CA GLU A 32 7.47 9.07 -3.93
C GLU A 32 7.63 7.74 -4.64
N ALA A 33 6.77 6.77 -4.37
CA ALA A 33 6.86 5.44 -4.95
C ALA A 33 6.13 5.38 -6.29
N ASP A 34 6.68 4.62 -7.22
CA ASP A 34 5.97 4.27 -8.44
C ASP A 34 4.96 3.17 -8.17
N TYR A 35 5.33 2.22 -7.32
CA TYR A 35 4.47 1.13 -6.89
C TYR A 35 4.60 0.95 -5.39
N CYS A 36 3.49 0.70 -4.75
CA CYS A 36 3.46 0.53 -3.31
C CYS A 36 2.69 -0.74 -2.97
N PHE A 37 3.34 -1.66 -2.26
CA PHE A 37 2.70 -2.87 -1.77
C PHE A 37 2.47 -2.72 -0.28
N ILE A 38 1.21 -2.73 0.13
CA ILE A 38 0.84 -2.42 1.50
C ILE A 38 0.07 -3.59 2.10
N GLU A 39 0.57 -4.10 3.23
CA GLU A 39 -0.16 -5.07 4.03
C GLU A 39 -0.89 -4.33 5.14
N TRP A 40 -2.09 -4.77 5.43
CA TRP A 40 -2.98 -4.17 6.42
C TRP A 40 -3.35 -2.72 6.07
N PRO A 41 -3.80 -2.45 4.83
CA PRO A 41 -4.12 -1.08 4.43
C PRO A 41 -5.30 -0.49 5.19
N GLU A 42 -6.15 -1.32 5.75
CA GLU A 42 -7.31 -0.87 6.52
C GLU A 42 -6.92 -0.16 7.81
N LYS A 43 -5.65 -0.23 8.20
CA LYS A 43 -5.19 0.49 9.39
C LYS A 43 -5.17 2.00 9.18
N ALA A 44 -5.05 2.45 7.94
CA ALA A 44 -5.02 3.88 7.63
C ALA A 44 -5.68 4.14 6.27
N PRO A 45 -6.99 3.93 6.16
CA PRO A 45 -7.67 4.03 4.87
C PRO A 45 -7.65 5.45 4.29
N GLN A 46 -7.51 6.47 5.13
CA GLN A 46 -7.52 7.85 4.65
C GLN A 46 -6.25 8.26 3.93
N LEU A 47 -5.21 7.43 3.96
CA LEU A 47 -4.01 7.69 3.18
C LEU A 47 -4.23 7.42 1.69
N PHE A 48 -5.32 6.80 1.32
CA PHE A 48 -5.64 6.51 -0.08
C PHE A 48 -6.67 7.51 -0.58
N ASP A 49 -6.37 8.14 -1.70
CA ASP A 49 -7.30 9.08 -2.31
C ASP A 49 -7.76 8.55 -3.67
N ASP A 50 -8.55 9.35 -4.36
CA ASP A 50 -9.16 8.94 -5.63
C ASP A 50 -8.16 8.80 -6.77
N THR A 51 -6.95 9.29 -6.59
CA THR A 51 -5.92 9.18 -7.63
C THR A 51 -5.17 7.86 -7.56
N VAL A 52 -5.40 7.05 -6.52
CA VAL A 52 -4.72 5.80 -6.32
C VAL A 52 -5.48 4.67 -6.98
N LEU A 53 -4.81 3.92 -7.85
CA LEU A 53 -5.37 2.70 -8.40
C LEU A 53 -5.00 1.56 -7.46
N ARG A 54 -6.02 0.89 -6.91
CA ARG A 54 -5.83 -0.12 -5.88
C ARG A 54 -6.18 -1.50 -6.40
N PHE A 55 -5.29 -2.43 -6.10
CA PHE A 55 -5.56 -3.85 -6.29
C PHE A 55 -5.53 -4.54 -4.94
N GLU A 56 -6.39 -5.50 -4.78
CA GLU A 56 -6.38 -6.35 -3.61
C GLU A 56 -5.92 -7.73 -3.99
N ILE A 57 -4.99 -8.28 -3.20
CA ILE A 57 -4.46 -9.61 -3.45
C ILE A 57 -4.92 -10.51 -2.31
N GLU A 58 -5.61 -11.57 -2.67
CA GLU A 58 -6.18 -12.49 -1.70
C GLU A 58 -5.57 -13.88 -1.91
N LYS A 59 -5.15 -14.49 -0.82
CA LYS A 59 -4.67 -15.88 -0.88
C LYS A 59 -5.87 -16.82 -0.97
N ILE A 60 -5.89 -17.63 -2.00
CA ILE A 60 -6.92 -18.65 -2.18
C ILE A 60 -6.48 -19.97 -1.59
N ASP A 61 -5.25 -20.39 -1.96
CA ASP A 61 -4.64 -21.58 -1.37
C ASP A 61 -3.12 -21.43 -1.48
N GLU A 62 -2.39 -22.50 -1.26
CA GLU A 62 -0.93 -22.44 -1.21
C GLU A 62 -0.29 -22.03 -2.52
N THR A 63 -0.99 -22.23 -3.64
CA THR A 63 -0.42 -21.96 -4.95
C THR A 63 -1.18 -20.91 -5.74
N LYS A 64 -2.29 -20.38 -5.20
CA LYS A 64 -3.17 -19.48 -5.95
C LYS A 64 -3.44 -18.20 -5.20
N ARG A 65 -3.48 -17.11 -5.95
CA ARG A 65 -3.86 -15.78 -5.43
C ARG A 65 -4.91 -15.20 -6.35
N ARG A 66 -5.79 -14.41 -5.77
CA ARG A 66 -6.75 -13.62 -6.54
C ARG A 66 -6.35 -12.17 -6.47
N ILE A 67 -6.31 -11.51 -7.62
CA ILE A 67 -6.03 -10.09 -7.71
C ILE A 67 -7.28 -9.42 -8.22
N SER A 68 -7.78 -8.46 -7.46
CA SER A 68 -9.01 -7.74 -7.81
C SER A 68 -8.74 -6.24 -7.81
N LEU A 69 -9.32 -5.55 -8.77
CA LEU A 69 -9.30 -4.09 -8.80
C LEU A 69 -10.36 -3.56 -7.83
N ARG A 70 -9.94 -2.65 -6.98
CA ARG A 70 -10.86 -2.07 -5.98
C ARG A 70 -11.39 -0.74 -6.44
#